data_707cf2957bd24165a22e61211c9c684f
#
_entry.id   707cf2957bd24165a22e61211c9c684f
#
_cell.length_a   1.000
_cell.length_b   1.000
_cell.length_c   1.000
_cell.angle_alpha   90.00
_cell.angle_beta   90.00
_cell.angle_gamma   90.00
#
_symmetry.space_group_name_H-M   'P 1'
#
loop_
_entity.id
_entity.type
_entity.pdbx_description
1 polymer ?
#
loop_
_entity_poly.entity_id
_entity_poly.type
_entity_poly.pdbx_seq_one_letter_code
_entity_poly.pdbx_strand_id
1 'polypeptide(L)'
;MRCISSPFGVKPAIRRPFFVTVVSCAAVLVAAGCDKSIGPFEVLPALAPSSLDPAAGSWRMILLTGPTQIPVPAPAAVTSAAYLAELGAIKTSQANLSADQRNAIAYWSGGGVMRWNQIVRELVARYNLPPAPKDEGGYPVPDAENPFGDPAFPFANPVYAARAYSYVSAAQYDALKAAWYWKFQYNRLSPAKNDNTISALIPISALPSYPSEDAVISGVTVEMLKTLFPAAVEEVTLKAAEQRNAALWSGKATASDLAAGLALGKSVAAVFLTRAAGDGMKTAGGSTVLWKALADSATARGEVAWLSQDIPARPPMLPLFGQVRTWNMTPADIVAERPPPPPSTGSQQMKDETAEVKRTVEHLTSAQLAIAQKWNDGAGTYSPPGHWNDVALEYVRDAQMSEVRAARVFALLNMAMHDAGVGCWEAKFHYFNPRPSQLDASIKTEIGLPNFPSYTSGHSTFSAAGTVILTYLFPSGATSFAAMRDEAGISRLYGGIHYPSDIEAGKLHGGRIAGYTLTFAQSDGSQ
;
A
#
# COMPACT_ATOMS: atom_id res chain seq x y z
N MET A 1 71.51 -45.01 3.21
CA MET A 1 72.96 -44.82 2.92
C MET A 1 73.34 -43.40 3.29
N ARG A 2 74.22 -43.27 4.27
CA ARG A 2 75.26 -42.24 4.56
C ARG A 2 74.77 -40.78 4.45
N CYS A 3 74.57 -40.04 5.59
CA CYS A 3 75.63 -39.42 6.45
C CYS A 3 76.48 -38.41 5.70
N ILE A 4 76.54 -37.18 6.22
CA ILE A 4 77.71 -36.53 6.84
C ILE A 4 77.29 -35.07 7.15
N SER A 5 77.08 -34.66 8.35
CA SER A 5 77.90 -34.01 9.41
C SER A 5 78.33 -32.56 9.13
N SER A 6 77.80 -31.63 9.89
CA SER A 6 78.33 -30.61 10.82
C SER A 6 79.79 -30.06 10.58
N PRO A 7 80.23 -28.91 11.15
CA PRO A 7 79.73 -28.09 12.25
C PRO A 7 80.10 -26.54 12.20
N PHE A 8 79.76 -25.84 13.30
CA PHE A 8 80.40 -24.67 13.95
C PHE A 8 79.99 -23.25 13.60
N GLY A 9 79.60 -22.52 14.66
CA GLY A 9 79.81 -21.11 14.77
C GLY A 9 78.82 -20.36 15.68
N VAL A 10 78.98 -20.48 17.01
CA VAL A 10 78.22 -19.65 18.01
C VAL A 10 78.95 -18.32 18.18
N LYS A 11 78.22 -17.20 18.06
CA LYS A 11 78.57 -15.93 18.71
C LYS A 11 77.26 -15.25 19.26
N PRO A 12 77.36 -14.61 20.42
CA PRO A 12 76.20 -14.17 21.20
C PRO A 12 75.55 -12.89 20.63
N ALA A 13 74.25 -12.89 20.49
CA ALA A 13 73.45 -11.73 20.12
C ALA A 13 72.99 -10.95 21.33
N ILE A 14 73.24 -9.66 21.28
CA ILE A 14 72.87 -8.61 22.21
C ILE A 14 71.36 -8.56 22.31
N ARG A 15 70.83 -8.69 23.53
CA ARG A 15 69.37 -8.43 23.84
C ARG A 15 69.09 -6.96 23.73
N ARG A 16 68.23 -6.58 22.79
CA ARG A 16 67.49 -5.31 22.79
C ARG A 16 66.11 -5.56 23.36
N PRO A 17 65.54 -4.67 24.22
CA PRO A 17 64.20 -4.84 24.75
C PRO A 17 63.19 -4.47 23.66
N PHE A 18 62.31 -5.39 23.33
CA PHE A 18 61.11 -5.10 22.53
C PHE A 18 60.10 -4.36 23.38
N PHE A 19 59.89 -3.09 23.11
CA PHE A 19 58.69 -2.38 23.56
C PHE A 19 57.50 -2.90 22.75
N VAL A 20 56.62 -3.67 23.41
CA VAL A 20 55.31 -4.02 22.83
C VAL A 20 54.39 -2.83 23.06
N THR A 21 54.19 -2.03 22.01
CA THR A 21 53.17 -1.02 21.99
C THR A 21 51.83 -1.74 21.80
N VAL A 22 51.06 -1.91 22.87
CA VAL A 22 49.65 -2.36 22.81
C VAL A 22 48.84 -1.24 22.19
N VAL A 23 48.55 -1.33 20.90
CA VAL A 23 47.54 -0.49 20.24
C VAL A 23 46.19 -1.04 20.66
N SER A 24 45.53 -0.39 21.63
CA SER A 24 44.12 -0.63 21.95
C SER A 24 43.28 -0.13 20.79
N CYS A 25 42.91 -1.03 19.87
CA CYS A 25 41.79 -0.79 18.96
C CYS A 25 40.51 -0.76 19.80
N ALA A 26 40.07 0.45 20.18
CA ALA A 26 38.71 0.65 20.60
C ALA A 26 37.82 0.40 19.38
N ALA A 27 37.22 -0.79 19.30
CA ALA A 27 36.16 -1.08 18.35
C ALA A 27 34.96 -0.21 18.80
N VAL A 28 34.77 0.91 18.12
CA VAL A 28 33.50 1.64 18.16
C VAL A 28 32.49 0.73 17.48
N LEU A 29 31.76 -0.04 18.28
CA LEU A 29 30.51 -0.64 17.85
C LEU A 29 29.54 0.51 17.55
N VAL A 30 29.55 0.99 16.31
CA VAL A 30 28.42 1.71 15.76
C VAL A 30 27.29 0.67 15.76
N ALA A 31 26.42 0.75 16.74
CA ALA A 31 25.14 0.10 16.67
C ALA A 31 24.45 0.72 15.45
N ALA A 32 24.49 0.02 14.31
CA ALA A 32 23.61 0.27 13.20
C ALA A 32 22.21 -0.06 13.73
N GLY A 33 21.58 0.91 14.39
CA GLY A 33 20.15 0.88 14.58
C GLY A 33 19.57 0.76 13.18
N CYS A 34 18.68 -0.20 12.96
CA CYS A 34 17.90 -0.25 11.73
C CYS A 34 17.29 1.13 11.54
N ASP A 35 17.75 1.85 10.55
CA ASP A 35 17.17 3.13 10.18
C ASP A 35 15.72 2.86 9.80
N LYS A 36 14.79 3.30 10.64
CA LYS A 36 13.35 3.15 10.41
C LYS A 36 12.80 4.29 9.54
N SER A 37 13.68 5.14 9.01
CA SER A 37 13.28 6.24 8.14
C SER A 37 12.71 5.72 6.82
N ILE A 38 11.75 6.46 6.27
CA ILE A 38 11.26 6.24 4.90
C ILE A 38 12.44 6.43 3.94
N GLY A 39 12.77 5.37 3.21
CA GLY A 39 13.94 5.31 2.34
C GLY A 39 13.89 6.26 1.14
N PRO A 40 14.99 6.40 0.40
CA PRO A 40 15.00 7.13 -0.86
C PRO A 40 14.22 6.34 -1.92
N PHE A 41 13.15 6.95 -2.43
CA PHE A 41 12.38 6.40 -3.55
C PHE A 41 12.98 6.79 -4.90
N GLU A 42 12.50 6.15 -5.95
CA GLU A 42 12.79 6.53 -7.32
C GLU A 42 12.64 8.03 -7.55
N VAL A 43 13.55 8.61 -8.34
CA VAL A 43 13.47 10.01 -8.73
C VAL A 43 12.32 10.17 -9.73
N LEU A 44 11.25 10.83 -9.28
CA LEU A 44 10.15 11.21 -10.19
C LEU A 44 10.46 12.57 -10.84
N PRO A 45 10.13 12.74 -12.13
CA PRO A 45 10.21 14.06 -12.77
C PRO A 45 9.25 15.02 -12.08
N ALA A 46 9.56 16.32 -12.12
CA ALA A 46 8.67 17.33 -11.58
C ALA A 46 7.32 17.30 -12.32
N LEU A 47 6.24 17.31 -11.54
CA LEU A 47 4.89 17.25 -12.07
C LEU A 47 4.54 18.54 -12.84
N ALA A 48 4.21 18.38 -14.11
CA ALA A 48 3.76 19.46 -15.00
C ALA A 48 2.45 19.01 -15.70
N PRO A 49 1.30 19.09 -15.00
CA PRO A 49 0.06 18.53 -15.51
C PRO A 49 -0.36 19.15 -16.85
N SER A 50 -0.79 18.29 -17.79
CA SER A 50 -1.35 18.71 -19.07
C SER A 50 -2.74 19.33 -18.95
N SER A 51 -3.48 18.99 -17.88
CA SER A 51 -4.78 19.56 -17.52
C SER A 51 -4.80 19.95 -16.05
N LEU A 52 -5.50 21.04 -15.72
CA LEU A 52 -5.73 21.47 -14.35
C LEU A 52 -7.02 20.90 -13.76
N ASP A 53 -7.83 20.25 -14.57
CA ASP A 53 -9.14 19.68 -14.19
C ASP A 53 -10.05 20.65 -13.42
N PRO A 54 -10.36 21.84 -13.97
CA PRO A 54 -11.07 22.91 -13.22
C PRO A 54 -12.46 22.48 -12.74
N ALA A 55 -13.10 21.51 -13.42
CA ALA A 55 -14.38 20.95 -13.04
C ALA A 55 -14.31 19.91 -11.91
N ALA A 56 -13.12 19.54 -11.44
CA ALA A 56 -12.99 18.43 -10.47
C ALA A 56 -13.70 18.68 -9.14
N GLY A 57 -13.93 19.93 -8.77
CA GLY A 57 -14.75 20.30 -7.61
C GLY A 57 -16.23 19.88 -7.70
N SER A 58 -16.72 19.59 -8.91
CA SER A 58 -18.10 19.11 -9.14
C SER A 58 -18.21 17.59 -9.32
N TRP A 59 -17.09 16.86 -9.34
CA TRP A 59 -17.12 15.40 -9.46
C TRP A 59 -17.74 14.75 -8.23
N ARG A 60 -18.45 13.64 -8.47
CA ARG A 60 -19.16 12.91 -7.40
C ARG A 60 -18.20 12.53 -6.25
N MET A 61 -18.57 12.92 -5.04
CA MET A 61 -17.85 12.57 -3.81
C MET A 61 -18.02 11.08 -3.46
N ILE A 62 -17.07 10.53 -2.69
CA ILE A 62 -17.16 9.16 -2.17
C ILE A 62 -17.93 9.15 -0.84
N LEU A 63 -17.49 9.93 0.13
CA LEU A 63 -18.14 10.03 1.46
C LEU A 63 -18.67 11.41 1.78
N LEU A 64 -18.05 12.47 1.29
CA LEU A 64 -18.58 13.81 1.49
C LEU A 64 -19.90 13.95 0.73
N THR A 65 -20.83 14.74 1.27
CA THR A 65 -22.11 15.04 0.63
C THR A 65 -21.98 16.10 -0.48
N GLY A 66 -20.85 16.82 -0.50
CA GLY A 66 -20.51 17.82 -1.49
C GLY A 66 -19.24 18.58 -1.12
N PRO A 67 -18.66 19.38 -2.05
CA PRO A 67 -17.38 20.06 -1.83
C PRO A 67 -17.47 21.16 -0.75
N THR A 68 -18.67 21.64 -0.43
CA THR A 68 -18.93 22.68 0.57
C THR A 68 -19.27 22.14 1.95
N GLN A 69 -19.34 20.82 2.12
CA GLN A 69 -19.59 20.20 3.44
C GLN A 69 -18.59 20.70 4.50
N ILE A 70 -17.35 20.93 4.07
CA ILE A 70 -16.30 21.49 4.91
C ILE A 70 -15.98 22.88 4.37
N PRO A 71 -16.40 23.96 5.07
CA PRO A 71 -16.15 25.31 4.60
C PRO A 71 -14.67 25.69 4.74
N VAL A 72 -14.15 26.37 3.73
CA VAL A 72 -12.83 27.00 3.76
C VAL A 72 -13.05 28.52 3.80
N PRO A 73 -12.55 29.24 4.81
CA PRO A 73 -12.69 30.70 4.90
C PRO A 73 -12.06 31.41 3.71
N ALA A 74 -12.59 32.56 3.33
CA ALA A 74 -11.99 33.36 2.26
C ALA A 74 -10.56 33.81 2.64
N PRO A 75 -9.59 33.75 1.70
CA PRO A 75 -8.23 34.20 1.95
C PRO A 75 -8.16 35.72 2.09
N ALA A 76 -7.14 36.20 2.80
CA ALA A 76 -6.84 37.64 2.84
C ALA A 76 -6.54 38.17 1.41
N ALA A 77 -6.90 39.43 1.17
CA ALA A 77 -6.65 40.09 -0.11
C ALA A 77 -5.14 40.10 -0.42
N VAL A 78 -4.76 39.91 -1.68
CA VAL A 78 -3.35 39.89 -2.11
C VAL A 78 -2.61 41.23 -1.90
N THR A 79 -3.36 42.31 -1.66
CA THR A 79 -2.84 43.62 -1.31
C THR A 79 -2.74 43.86 0.19
N SER A 80 -3.20 42.92 1.03
CA SER A 80 -3.18 43.06 2.48
C SER A 80 -1.76 42.99 3.06
N ALA A 81 -1.51 43.72 4.15
CA ALA A 81 -0.21 43.68 4.83
C ALA A 81 0.15 42.25 5.27
N ALA A 82 -0.85 41.44 5.69
CA ALA A 82 -0.64 40.07 6.08
C ALA A 82 -0.12 39.21 4.90
N TYR A 83 -0.75 39.27 3.74
CA TYR A 83 -0.30 38.54 2.55
C TYR A 83 1.09 39.00 2.06
N LEU A 84 1.35 40.30 2.04
CA LEU A 84 2.65 40.85 1.67
C LEU A 84 3.76 40.39 2.64
N ALA A 85 3.47 40.28 3.92
CA ALA A 85 4.41 39.73 4.89
C ALA A 85 4.72 38.23 4.60
N GLU A 86 3.74 37.42 4.20
CA GLU A 86 3.95 36.03 3.77
C GLU A 86 4.87 35.94 2.53
N LEU A 87 4.68 36.81 1.54
CA LEU A 87 5.58 36.88 0.38
C LEU A 87 7.01 37.22 0.79
N GLY A 88 7.17 38.17 1.74
CA GLY A 88 8.48 38.54 2.32
C GLY A 88 9.16 37.35 3.01
N ALA A 89 8.40 36.53 3.75
CA ALA A 89 8.91 35.33 4.42
C ALA A 89 9.39 34.27 3.43
N ILE A 90 8.70 34.09 2.29
CA ILE A 90 9.14 33.16 1.23
C ILE A 90 10.48 33.63 0.64
N LYS A 91 10.62 34.91 0.30
CA LYS A 91 11.88 35.47 -0.22
C LYS A 91 13.04 35.25 0.75
N THR A 92 12.83 35.52 2.03
CA THR A 92 13.83 35.30 3.08
C THR A 92 14.24 33.83 3.15
N SER A 93 13.28 32.91 3.09
CA SER A 93 13.55 31.47 3.09
C SER A 93 14.34 31.04 1.86
N GLN A 94 13.96 31.51 0.68
CA GLN A 94 14.65 31.15 -0.59
C GLN A 94 16.10 31.61 -0.66
N ALA A 95 16.43 32.72 -0.01
CA ALA A 95 17.80 33.24 0.05
C ALA A 95 18.77 32.31 0.81
N ASN A 96 18.26 31.45 1.70
CA ASN A 96 19.06 30.66 2.64
C ASN A 96 18.74 29.15 2.63
N LEU A 97 18.24 28.61 1.51
CA LEU A 97 17.89 27.18 1.44
C LEU A 97 19.13 26.30 1.61
N SER A 98 19.03 25.34 2.53
CA SER A 98 20.01 24.26 2.69
C SER A 98 19.92 23.24 1.55
N ALA A 99 20.90 22.34 1.46
CA ALA A 99 20.88 21.22 0.53
C ALA A 99 19.67 20.29 0.78
N ASP A 100 19.36 19.99 2.04
CA ASP A 100 18.23 19.13 2.40
C ASP A 100 16.88 19.75 2.03
N GLN A 101 16.73 21.07 2.20
CA GLN A 101 15.53 21.77 1.76
C GLN A 101 15.37 21.73 0.23
N ARG A 102 16.47 21.86 -0.53
CA ARG A 102 16.43 21.71 -2.00
C ARG A 102 16.09 20.28 -2.42
N ASN A 103 16.63 19.28 -1.72
CA ASN A 103 16.30 17.88 -1.94
C ASN A 103 14.81 17.60 -1.64
N ALA A 104 14.27 18.15 -0.56
CA ALA A 104 12.86 18.05 -0.25
C ALA A 104 11.97 18.70 -1.33
N ILE A 105 12.34 19.90 -1.83
CA ILE A 105 11.63 20.53 -2.94
C ILE A 105 11.64 19.61 -4.18
N ALA A 106 12.80 19.07 -4.55
CA ALA A 106 12.94 18.17 -5.69
C ALA A 106 12.13 16.87 -5.49
N TYR A 107 12.17 16.28 -4.29
CA TYR A 107 11.41 15.09 -3.96
C TYR A 107 9.90 15.30 -4.12
N TRP A 108 9.33 16.33 -3.49
CA TRP A 108 7.89 16.59 -3.50
C TRP A 108 7.39 17.22 -4.82
N SER A 109 8.29 17.71 -5.66
CA SER A 109 7.92 18.21 -6.99
C SER A 109 7.33 17.13 -7.90
N GLY A 110 7.63 15.86 -7.64
CA GLY A 110 7.10 14.72 -8.40
C GLY A 110 5.61 14.42 -8.17
N GLY A 111 4.94 15.19 -7.30
CA GLY A 111 3.51 15.03 -7.01
C GLY A 111 3.24 14.35 -5.66
N GLY A 112 2.43 15.01 -4.83
CA GLY A 112 2.12 14.56 -3.47
C GLY A 112 1.38 13.22 -3.45
N VAL A 113 0.38 13.03 -4.30
CA VAL A 113 -0.41 11.79 -4.38
C VAL A 113 0.49 10.59 -4.73
N MET A 114 1.35 10.72 -5.74
CA MET A 114 2.28 9.65 -6.12
C MET A 114 3.29 9.35 -5.02
N ARG A 115 3.87 10.37 -4.38
CA ARG A 115 4.83 10.19 -3.27
C ARG A 115 4.20 9.50 -2.07
N TRP A 116 2.99 9.89 -1.69
CA TRP A 116 2.29 9.20 -0.60
C TRP A 116 1.89 7.78 -0.96
N ASN A 117 1.58 7.48 -2.22
CA ASN A 117 1.37 6.10 -2.65
C ASN A 117 2.65 5.25 -2.48
N GLN A 118 3.83 5.79 -2.85
CA GLN A 118 5.12 5.12 -2.61
C GLN A 118 5.36 4.89 -1.11
N ILE A 119 5.13 5.92 -0.26
CA ILE A 119 5.30 5.82 1.20
C ILE A 119 4.35 4.77 1.79
N VAL A 120 3.08 4.75 1.38
CA VAL A 120 2.13 3.73 1.87
C VAL A 120 2.55 2.33 1.45
N ARG A 121 3.06 2.13 0.23
CA ARG A 121 3.60 0.84 -0.22
C ARG A 121 4.79 0.39 0.64
N GLU A 122 5.69 1.31 0.98
CA GLU A 122 6.81 1.00 1.89
C GLU A 122 6.32 0.64 3.30
N LEU A 123 5.37 1.39 3.85
CA LEU A 123 4.79 1.08 5.16
C LEU A 123 4.11 -0.30 5.15
N VAL A 124 3.34 -0.61 4.10
CA VAL A 124 2.74 -1.95 3.94
C VAL A 124 3.83 -3.02 3.93
N ALA A 125 4.88 -2.86 3.11
CA ALA A 125 5.97 -3.85 3.04
C ALA A 125 6.67 -4.03 4.39
N ARG A 126 6.94 -2.93 5.10
CA ARG A 126 7.60 -2.93 6.41
C ARG A 126 6.79 -3.68 7.48
N TYR A 127 5.47 -3.50 7.48
CA TYR A 127 4.57 -4.13 8.45
C TYR A 127 3.96 -5.45 7.95
N ASN A 128 4.27 -5.89 6.74
CA ASN A 128 3.81 -7.17 6.20
C ASN A 128 4.67 -8.34 6.68
N LEU A 129 4.86 -8.42 8.00
CA LEU A 129 5.58 -9.50 8.67
C LEU A 129 4.62 -10.17 9.67
N PRO A 130 4.51 -11.51 9.65
CA PRO A 130 3.68 -12.20 10.63
C PRO A 130 4.21 -11.94 12.05
N PRO A 131 3.34 -11.91 13.06
CA PRO A 131 3.77 -11.84 14.44
C PRO A 131 4.65 -13.03 14.80
N ALA A 132 5.61 -12.83 15.71
CA ALA A 132 6.40 -13.92 16.24
C ALA A 132 5.55 -14.84 17.12
N PRO A 133 5.82 -16.15 17.19
CA PRO A 133 5.22 -17.02 18.19
C PRO A 133 5.64 -16.57 19.60
N LYS A 134 4.81 -16.82 20.59
CA LYS A 134 5.12 -16.59 22.00
C LYS A 134 6.19 -17.56 22.50
N ASP A 135 6.90 -17.19 23.56
CA ASP A 135 7.94 -18.04 24.17
C ASP A 135 7.39 -19.41 24.63
N GLU A 136 6.15 -19.45 25.12
CA GLU A 136 5.45 -20.67 25.49
C GLU A 136 4.90 -21.46 24.29
N GLY A 137 5.14 -21.00 23.08
CA GLY A 137 4.58 -21.53 21.84
C GLY A 137 3.22 -20.92 21.49
N GLY A 138 2.79 -21.14 20.23
CA GLY A 138 1.57 -20.54 19.69
C GLY A 138 1.73 -19.07 19.32
N TYR A 139 0.63 -18.47 18.87
CA TYR A 139 0.59 -17.08 18.43
C TYR A 139 -0.38 -16.24 19.27
N PRO A 140 -0.24 -14.90 19.30
CA PRO A 140 -1.24 -14.04 19.91
C PRO A 140 -2.61 -14.27 19.28
N VAL A 141 -3.64 -14.35 20.10
CA VAL A 141 -5.03 -14.35 19.61
C VAL A 141 -5.43 -12.89 19.38
N PRO A 142 -6.07 -12.56 18.24
CA PRO A 142 -6.55 -11.20 17.99
C PRO A 142 -7.51 -10.74 19.10
N ASP A 143 -7.25 -9.55 19.64
CA ASP A 143 -8.07 -8.91 20.66
C ASP A 143 -8.76 -7.67 20.07
N ALA A 144 -10.08 -7.72 19.95
CA ALA A 144 -10.88 -6.63 19.40
C ALA A 144 -10.86 -5.38 20.31
N GLU A 145 -10.65 -5.53 21.61
CA GLU A 145 -10.60 -4.41 22.56
C GLU A 145 -9.19 -3.79 22.63
N ASN A 146 -8.15 -4.56 22.26
CA ASN A 146 -6.77 -4.08 22.21
C ASN A 146 -6.10 -4.47 20.88
N PRO A 147 -6.56 -3.96 19.73
CA PRO A 147 -6.03 -4.33 18.41
C PRO A 147 -4.57 -3.95 18.17
N PHE A 148 -3.99 -3.13 19.03
CA PHE A 148 -2.58 -2.70 18.98
C PHE A 148 -1.71 -3.36 20.06
N GLY A 149 -2.22 -4.37 20.75
CA GLY A 149 -1.49 -5.07 21.80
C GLY A 149 -0.30 -5.90 21.27
N ASP A 150 -0.31 -6.27 19.99
CA ASP A 150 0.82 -6.93 19.33
C ASP A 150 1.74 -5.89 18.71
N PRO A 151 3.07 -5.90 19.02
CA PRO A 151 4.05 -4.98 18.42
C PRO A 151 4.14 -5.08 16.89
N ALA A 152 3.79 -6.23 16.29
CA ALA A 152 3.76 -6.42 14.84
C ALA A 152 2.47 -5.90 14.19
N PHE A 153 1.50 -5.43 14.96
CA PHE A 153 0.29 -4.85 14.41
C PHE A 153 0.54 -3.41 13.87
N PRO A 154 -0.10 -3.03 12.78
CA PRO A 154 -0.95 -3.88 11.94
C PRO A 154 -0.11 -4.80 11.06
N PHE A 155 -0.41 -6.10 11.08
CA PHE A 155 0.13 -7.02 10.09
C PHE A 155 -0.49 -6.70 8.72
N ALA A 156 0.28 -6.09 7.82
CA ALA A 156 -0.20 -5.61 6.53
C ALA A 156 -0.33 -6.74 5.51
N ASN A 157 -1.15 -7.75 5.81
CA ASN A 157 -1.53 -8.82 4.90
C ASN A 157 -2.33 -8.29 3.69
N PRO A 158 -2.62 -9.09 2.65
CA PRO A 158 -3.22 -8.56 1.42
C PRO A 158 -4.51 -7.77 1.64
N VAL A 159 -5.40 -8.21 2.52
CA VAL A 159 -6.69 -7.54 2.73
C VAL A 159 -6.58 -6.32 3.65
N TYR A 160 -5.72 -6.38 4.68
CA TYR A 160 -5.42 -5.19 5.47
C TYR A 160 -4.77 -4.12 4.59
N ALA A 161 -3.81 -4.51 3.74
CA ALA A 161 -3.18 -3.61 2.78
C ALA A 161 -4.21 -3.00 1.82
N ALA A 162 -5.09 -3.81 1.22
CA ALA A 162 -6.17 -3.33 0.35
C ALA A 162 -7.05 -2.30 1.05
N ARG A 163 -7.40 -2.56 2.33
CA ARG A 163 -8.15 -1.60 3.16
C ARG A 163 -7.37 -0.31 3.38
N ALA A 164 -6.09 -0.40 3.74
CA ALA A 164 -5.25 0.78 4.00
C ALA A 164 -5.11 1.64 2.73
N TYR A 165 -4.76 1.04 1.60
CA TYR A 165 -4.69 1.75 0.31
C TYR A 165 -6.02 2.42 -0.05
N SER A 166 -7.15 1.72 0.13
CA SER A 166 -8.47 2.26 -0.24
C SER A 166 -8.85 3.47 0.61
N TYR A 167 -8.65 3.41 1.93
CA TYR A 167 -8.95 4.53 2.82
C TYR A 167 -8.08 5.75 2.54
N VAL A 168 -6.78 5.56 2.35
CA VAL A 168 -5.87 6.68 2.06
C VAL A 168 -6.23 7.34 0.73
N SER A 169 -6.38 6.56 -0.34
CA SER A 169 -6.63 7.10 -1.68
C SER A 169 -8.03 7.70 -1.84
N ALA A 170 -9.06 7.07 -1.26
CA ALA A 170 -10.43 7.62 -1.28
C ALA A 170 -10.52 8.94 -0.49
N ALA A 171 -9.84 9.02 0.67
CA ALA A 171 -9.80 10.24 1.46
C ALA A 171 -9.03 11.36 0.75
N GLN A 172 -7.90 11.05 0.11
CA GLN A 172 -7.17 12.03 -0.72
C GLN A 172 -8.04 12.55 -1.85
N TYR A 173 -8.78 11.66 -2.54
CA TYR A 173 -9.62 12.06 -3.67
C TYR A 173 -10.76 12.98 -3.25
N ASP A 174 -11.51 12.68 -2.19
CA ASP A 174 -12.55 13.57 -1.68
C ASP A 174 -11.98 14.92 -1.19
N ALA A 175 -10.84 14.88 -0.48
CA ALA A 175 -10.18 16.10 0.00
C ALA A 175 -9.71 17.00 -1.15
N LEU A 176 -9.15 16.42 -2.21
CA LEU A 176 -8.72 17.18 -3.38
C LEU A 176 -9.90 17.73 -4.18
N LYS A 177 -11.00 16.99 -4.34
CA LYS A 177 -12.20 17.53 -4.98
C LYS A 177 -12.76 18.74 -4.22
N ALA A 178 -12.84 18.67 -2.88
CA ALA A 178 -13.21 19.81 -2.06
C ALA A 178 -12.22 20.97 -2.21
N ALA A 179 -10.92 20.69 -2.21
CA ALA A 179 -9.89 21.71 -2.44
C ALA A 179 -10.02 22.36 -3.83
N TRP A 180 -10.28 21.59 -4.89
CA TRP A 180 -10.48 22.10 -6.24
C TRP A 180 -11.67 23.05 -6.31
N TYR A 181 -12.80 22.73 -5.69
CA TYR A 181 -13.92 23.65 -5.58
C TYR A 181 -13.51 25.00 -5.00
N TRP A 182 -12.87 25.01 -3.84
CA TRP A 182 -12.46 26.25 -3.17
C TRP A 182 -11.34 26.99 -3.92
N LYS A 183 -10.41 26.28 -4.56
CA LYS A 183 -9.36 26.88 -5.39
C LYS A 183 -9.96 27.76 -6.49
N PHE A 184 -10.88 27.22 -7.26
CA PHE A 184 -11.52 27.95 -8.37
C PHE A 184 -12.55 28.97 -7.89
N GLN A 185 -13.13 28.78 -6.71
CA GLN A 185 -14.00 29.79 -6.09
C GLN A 185 -13.22 31.05 -5.68
N TYR A 186 -12.02 30.90 -5.10
CA TYR A 186 -11.21 32.03 -4.64
C TYR A 186 -10.20 32.52 -5.67
N ASN A 187 -9.78 31.70 -6.57
CA ASN A 187 -8.91 31.96 -7.70
C ASN A 187 -7.64 32.76 -7.35
N ARG A 188 -7.02 32.48 -6.20
CA ARG A 188 -5.78 33.14 -5.75
C ARG A 188 -4.58 32.53 -6.46
N LEU A 189 -3.80 33.34 -7.18
CA LEU A 189 -2.57 32.88 -7.84
C LEU A 189 -1.51 32.46 -6.80
N SER A 190 -0.62 31.53 -7.21
CA SER A 190 0.53 31.15 -6.41
C SER A 190 1.47 32.35 -6.15
N PRO A 191 2.24 32.32 -5.03
CA PRO A 191 3.18 33.39 -4.70
C PRO A 191 4.11 33.75 -5.84
N ALA A 192 4.76 32.78 -6.49
CA ALA A 192 5.69 33.02 -7.58
C ALA A 192 5.03 33.55 -8.87
N LYS A 193 3.71 33.42 -9.02
CA LYS A 193 2.95 34.06 -10.11
C LYS A 193 2.42 35.45 -9.74
N ASN A 194 2.24 35.69 -8.45
CA ASN A 194 1.72 36.95 -7.95
C ASN A 194 2.84 38.00 -7.69
N ASP A 195 4.05 37.52 -7.42
CA ASP A 195 5.26 38.35 -7.21
C ASP A 195 6.45 37.76 -7.98
N ASN A 196 6.86 38.40 -9.03
CA ASN A 196 7.95 37.96 -9.93
C ASN A 196 9.34 38.00 -9.28
N THR A 197 9.47 38.52 -8.07
CA THR A 197 10.71 38.49 -7.29
C THR A 197 10.85 37.22 -6.45
N ILE A 198 9.81 36.40 -6.39
CA ILE A 198 9.83 35.05 -5.79
C ILE A 198 10.23 34.06 -6.90
N SER A 199 11.28 33.27 -6.64
CA SER A 199 11.71 32.24 -7.59
C SER A 199 10.77 31.06 -7.61
N ALA A 200 10.29 30.64 -8.78
CA ALA A 200 9.62 29.36 -8.96
C ALA A 200 10.67 28.24 -9.04
N LEU A 201 10.91 27.53 -7.93
CA LEU A 201 11.94 26.48 -7.86
C LEU A 201 11.47 25.13 -8.43
N ILE A 202 10.20 25.04 -8.81
CA ILE A 202 9.57 23.91 -9.50
C ILE A 202 8.65 24.47 -10.60
N PRO A 203 8.18 23.67 -11.56
CA PRO A 203 7.14 24.10 -12.47
C PRO A 203 5.89 24.53 -11.71
N ILE A 204 5.45 25.77 -11.93
CA ILE A 204 4.24 26.31 -11.30
C ILE A 204 3.16 26.48 -12.36
N SER A 205 2.11 25.67 -12.25
CA SER A 205 0.95 25.71 -13.14
C SER A 205 0.07 26.95 -12.90
N ALA A 206 -0.99 27.12 -13.68
CA ALA A 206 -2.01 28.14 -13.45
C ALA A 206 -3.05 27.74 -12.39
N LEU A 207 -2.89 26.61 -11.71
CA LEU A 207 -3.76 26.18 -10.62
C LEU A 207 -3.71 27.20 -9.47
N PRO A 208 -4.87 27.71 -8.98
CA PRO A 208 -4.90 28.58 -7.82
C PRO A 208 -4.26 27.93 -6.58
N SER A 209 -3.55 28.70 -5.76
CA SER A 209 -2.78 28.17 -4.61
C SER A 209 -3.63 27.91 -3.37
N TYR A 210 -4.76 28.60 -3.21
CA TYR A 210 -5.56 28.56 -1.98
C TYR A 210 -6.85 27.73 -2.13
N PRO A 211 -7.11 26.76 -1.24
CA PRO A 211 -6.19 26.17 -0.25
C PRO A 211 -5.11 25.32 -0.94
N SER A 212 -3.91 25.19 -0.32
CA SER A 212 -2.81 24.43 -0.90
C SER A 212 -3.13 22.94 -1.01
N GLU A 213 -3.04 22.37 -2.22
CA GLU A 213 -3.22 20.93 -2.44
C GLU A 213 -2.18 20.07 -1.70
N ASP A 214 -0.92 20.54 -1.60
CA ASP A 214 0.13 19.83 -0.86
C ASP A 214 -0.24 19.70 0.63
N ALA A 215 -0.81 20.74 1.20
CA ALA A 215 -1.25 20.74 2.58
C ALA A 215 -2.52 19.89 2.79
N VAL A 216 -3.42 19.88 1.80
CA VAL A 216 -4.60 19.00 1.80
C VAL A 216 -4.17 17.53 1.78
N ILE A 217 -3.31 17.15 0.82
CA ILE A 217 -2.80 15.77 0.67
C ILE A 217 -2.07 15.35 1.94
N SER A 218 -1.10 16.14 2.41
CA SER A 218 -0.33 15.81 3.61
C SER A 218 -1.21 15.73 4.86
N GLY A 219 -2.19 16.63 4.97
CA GLY A 219 -3.11 16.67 6.12
C GLY A 219 -4.04 15.45 6.18
N VAL A 220 -4.69 15.11 5.08
CA VAL A 220 -5.60 13.96 5.05
C VAL A 220 -4.82 12.65 5.21
N THR A 221 -3.67 12.53 4.54
CA THR A 221 -2.89 11.29 4.53
C THR A 221 -2.31 10.97 5.90
N VAL A 222 -1.69 11.95 6.57
CA VAL A 222 -1.09 11.70 7.90
C VAL A 222 -2.12 11.32 8.95
N GLU A 223 -3.31 11.92 8.94
CA GLU A 223 -4.36 11.55 9.90
C GLU A 223 -4.87 10.12 9.63
N MET A 224 -4.98 9.69 8.36
CA MET A 224 -5.30 8.30 8.03
C MET A 224 -4.20 7.33 8.48
N LEU A 225 -2.93 7.66 8.20
CA LEU A 225 -1.80 6.78 8.51
C LEU A 225 -1.53 6.63 10.00
N LYS A 226 -1.84 7.65 10.83
CA LYS A 226 -1.78 7.54 12.29
C LYS A 226 -2.64 6.40 12.85
N THR A 227 -3.79 6.15 12.23
CA THR A 227 -4.69 5.06 12.61
C THR A 227 -4.29 3.74 11.96
N LEU A 228 -3.87 3.78 10.68
CA LEU A 228 -3.56 2.59 9.92
C LEU A 228 -2.18 1.99 10.24
N PHE A 229 -1.21 2.84 10.59
CA PHE A 229 0.17 2.47 10.92
C PHE A 229 0.66 3.23 12.17
N PRO A 230 0.13 2.92 13.35
CA PRO A 230 0.39 3.68 14.57
C PRO A 230 1.88 3.72 14.98
N ALA A 231 2.65 2.70 14.64
CA ALA A 231 4.09 2.68 14.92
C ALA A 231 4.92 3.62 14.01
N ALA A 232 4.33 4.16 12.93
CA ALA A 232 4.99 5.08 12.00
C ALA A 232 4.56 6.56 12.21
N VAL A 233 3.82 6.89 13.26
CA VAL A 233 3.20 8.23 13.47
C VAL A 233 4.21 9.37 13.41
N GLU A 234 5.36 9.23 14.05
CA GLU A 234 6.40 10.26 14.07
C GLU A 234 6.93 10.52 12.65
N GLU A 235 7.34 9.46 11.97
CA GLU A 235 7.92 9.48 10.65
C GLU A 235 6.98 10.10 9.60
N VAL A 236 5.73 9.64 9.54
CA VAL A 236 4.76 10.20 8.57
C VAL A 236 4.39 11.64 8.90
N THR A 237 4.43 12.04 10.17
CA THR A 237 4.20 13.42 10.58
C THR A 237 5.33 14.34 10.11
N LEU A 238 6.57 13.91 10.21
CA LEU A 238 7.75 14.63 9.71
C LEU A 238 7.71 14.74 8.19
N LYS A 239 7.38 13.67 7.47
CA LYS A 239 7.22 13.69 6.01
C LYS A 239 6.10 14.61 5.54
N ALA A 240 4.98 14.65 6.24
CA ALA A 240 3.89 15.59 5.94
C ALA A 240 4.29 17.05 6.16
N ALA A 241 5.09 17.33 7.19
CA ALA A 241 5.65 18.66 7.42
C ALA A 241 6.65 19.05 6.34
N GLU A 242 7.50 18.12 5.91
CA GLU A 242 8.46 18.30 4.82
C GLU A 242 7.74 18.66 3.51
N GLN A 243 6.65 17.99 3.15
CA GLN A 243 5.85 18.31 1.96
C GLN A 243 5.32 19.74 1.99
N ARG A 244 4.72 20.15 3.10
CA ARG A 244 4.19 21.52 3.26
C ARG A 244 5.29 22.57 3.16
N ASN A 245 6.42 22.32 3.80
CA ASN A 245 7.56 23.21 3.74
C ASN A 245 8.15 23.29 2.33
N ALA A 246 8.22 22.19 1.60
CA ALA A 246 8.66 22.18 0.21
C ALA A 246 7.77 23.05 -0.69
N ALA A 247 6.44 23.02 -0.49
CA ALA A 247 5.50 23.90 -1.21
C ALA A 247 5.70 25.38 -0.85
N LEU A 248 6.04 25.71 0.40
CA LEU A 248 6.38 27.06 0.82
C LEU A 248 7.68 27.54 0.15
N TRP A 249 8.75 26.76 0.33
CA TRP A 249 10.08 27.11 -0.15
C TRP A 249 10.17 27.22 -1.68
N SER A 250 9.38 26.41 -2.38
CA SER A 250 9.36 26.43 -3.86
C SER A 250 8.62 27.64 -4.46
N GLY A 251 7.95 28.46 -3.64
CA GLY A 251 7.13 29.58 -4.13
C GLY A 251 5.75 29.13 -4.64
N LYS A 252 5.32 27.90 -4.35
CA LYS A 252 4.04 27.33 -4.78
C LYS A 252 2.88 27.79 -3.90
N ALA A 253 3.10 27.93 -2.58
CA ALA A 253 2.06 28.25 -1.59
C ALA A 253 2.58 29.21 -0.50
N THR A 254 1.69 30.04 0.04
CA THR A 254 1.95 30.84 1.24
C THR A 254 1.63 30.06 2.51
N ALA A 255 2.01 30.58 3.68
CA ALA A 255 1.67 30.02 4.97
C ALA A 255 0.13 29.90 5.17
N SER A 256 -0.63 30.91 4.72
CA SER A 256 -2.10 30.89 4.78
C SER A 256 -2.72 29.86 3.83
N ASP A 257 -2.14 29.65 2.63
CA ASP A 257 -2.56 28.56 1.71
C ASP A 257 -2.39 27.19 2.40
N LEU A 258 -1.23 27.00 3.03
CA LEU A 258 -0.90 25.74 3.71
C LEU A 258 -1.79 25.50 4.93
N ALA A 259 -2.05 26.52 5.74
CA ALA A 259 -2.91 26.42 6.92
C ALA A 259 -4.34 26.03 6.53
N ALA A 260 -4.90 26.66 5.51
CA ALA A 260 -6.23 26.35 4.99
C ALA A 260 -6.31 24.93 4.42
N GLY A 261 -5.30 24.54 3.62
CA GLY A 261 -5.23 23.19 3.06
C GLY A 261 -5.11 22.10 4.13
N LEU A 262 -4.27 22.32 5.14
CA LEU A 262 -4.09 21.39 6.27
C LEU A 262 -5.39 21.23 7.07
N ALA A 263 -6.09 22.32 7.36
CA ALA A 263 -7.37 22.27 8.06
C ALA A 263 -8.42 21.49 7.27
N LEU A 264 -8.55 21.74 5.96
CA LEU A 264 -9.43 21.00 5.08
C LEU A 264 -9.10 19.51 5.06
N GLY A 265 -7.83 19.15 4.83
CA GLY A 265 -7.38 17.75 4.79
C GLY A 265 -7.69 16.99 6.08
N LYS A 266 -7.41 17.59 7.25
CA LYS A 266 -7.75 16.99 8.56
C LYS A 266 -9.25 16.81 8.76
N SER A 267 -10.06 17.78 8.35
CA SER A 267 -11.51 17.69 8.49
C SER A 267 -12.10 16.59 7.61
N VAL A 268 -11.57 16.41 6.38
CA VAL A 268 -11.95 15.29 5.53
C VAL A 268 -11.53 13.96 6.14
N ALA A 269 -10.30 13.85 6.65
CA ALA A 269 -9.83 12.65 7.31
C ALA A 269 -10.76 12.20 8.45
N ALA A 270 -11.30 13.13 9.25
CA ALA A 270 -12.22 12.81 10.33
C ALA A 270 -13.49 12.07 9.86
N VAL A 271 -14.02 12.42 8.66
CA VAL A 271 -15.17 11.72 8.05
C VAL A 271 -14.79 10.28 7.71
N PHE A 272 -13.65 10.08 7.10
CA PHE A 272 -13.16 8.75 6.71
C PHE A 272 -12.78 7.89 7.92
N LEU A 273 -12.19 8.48 8.96
CA LEU A 273 -11.88 7.80 10.22
C LEU A 273 -13.14 7.32 10.95
N THR A 274 -14.22 8.14 10.93
CA THR A 274 -15.52 7.72 11.47
C THR A 274 -16.06 6.48 10.76
N ARG A 275 -15.95 6.42 9.41
CA ARG A 275 -16.31 5.22 8.66
C ARG A 275 -15.42 4.03 9.03
N ALA A 276 -14.10 4.24 9.10
CA ALA A 276 -13.12 3.19 9.39
C ALA A 276 -13.31 2.57 10.78
N ALA A 277 -13.71 3.36 11.78
CA ALA A 277 -13.98 2.88 13.13
C ALA A 277 -15.19 1.93 13.21
N GLY A 278 -16.14 2.05 12.27
CA GLY A 278 -17.37 1.25 12.23
C GLY A 278 -17.47 0.30 11.03
N ASP A 279 -16.37 -0.03 10.34
CA ASP A 279 -16.42 -0.85 9.13
C ASP A 279 -16.32 -2.37 9.39
N GLY A 280 -16.15 -2.81 10.64
CA GLY A 280 -16.06 -4.23 11.01
C GLY A 280 -14.62 -4.77 11.08
N MET A 281 -13.60 -3.98 10.70
CA MET A 281 -12.20 -4.44 10.72
C MET A 281 -11.72 -4.83 12.13
N LYS A 282 -12.17 -4.11 13.16
CA LYS A 282 -11.79 -4.35 14.57
C LYS A 282 -12.03 -5.81 14.99
N THR A 283 -13.10 -6.43 14.51
CA THR A 283 -13.50 -7.80 14.86
C THR A 283 -13.17 -8.84 13.78
N ALA A 284 -12.50 -8.45 12.70
CA ALA A 284 -12.25 -9.32 11.55
C ALA A 284 -11.39 -10.55 11.86
N GLY A 285 -10.60 -10.53 12.93
CA GLY A 285 -9.81 -11.68 13.41
C GLY A 285 -10.64 -12.85 13.94
N GLY A 286 -11.87 -12.60 14.37
CA GLY A 286 -12.75 -13.62 14.94
C GLY A 286 -12.28 -14.14 16.31
N SER A 287 -12.60 -15.39 16.59
CA SER A 287 -12.28 -16.07 17.87
C SER A 287 -11.99 -17.55 17.63
N THR A 288 -11.39 -18.21 18.62
CA THR A 288 -11.13 -19.67 18.57
C THR A 288 -12.41 -20.49 18.41
N VAL A 289 -13.54 -20.04 18.97
CA VAL A 289 -14.85 -20.68 18.79
C VAL A 289 -15.30 -20.58 17.33
N LEU A 290 -15.17 -19.40 16.72
CA LEU A 290 -15.49 -19.22 15.30
C LEU A 290 -14.60 -20.08 14.42
N TRP A 291 -13.29 -20.09 14.65
CA TRP A 291 -12.36 -20.86 13.82
C TRP A 291 -12.68 -22.34 13.83
N LYS A 292 -13.01 -22.88 15.02
CA LYS A 292 -13.47 -24.27 15.15
C LYS A 292 -14.79 -24.50 14.39
N ALA A 293 -15.76 -23.61 14.53
CA ALA A 293 -17.06 -23.74 13.86
C ALA A 293 -16.93 -23.75 12.32
N LEU A 294 -16.00 -22.97 11.76
CA LEU A 294 -15.70 -22.96 10.32
C LEU A 294 -15.16 -24.32 9.86
N ALA A 295 -14.22 -24.89 10.60
CA ALA A 295 -13.66 -26.21 10.31
C ALA A 295 -14.72 -27.32 10.45
N ASP A 296 -15.52 -27.31 11.52
CA ASP A 296 -16.61 -28.26 11.76
C ASP A 296 -17.65 -28.19 10.63
N SER A 297 -17.98 -26.97 10.15
CA SER A 297 -18.93 -26.78 9.04
C SER A 297 -18.41 -27.37 7.73
N ALA A 298 -17.13 -27.24 7.40
CA ALA A 298 -16.55 -27.86 6.22
C ALA A 298 -16.59 -29.39 6.34
N THR A 299 -16.21 -29.92 7.48
CA THR A 299 -16.25 -31.36 7.76
C THR A 299 -17.69 -31.93 7.70
N ALA A 300 -18.67 -31.19 8.21
CA ALA A 300 -20.08 -31.58 8.13
C ALA A 300 -20.63 -31.66 6.70
N ARG A 301 -20.04 -30.91 5.77
CA ARG A 301 -20.33 -31.01 4.33
C ARG A 301 -19.60 -32.17 3.63
N GLY A 302 -18.80 -32.95 4.35
CA GLY A 302 -17.99 -34.03 3.80
C GLY A 302 -16.68 -33.58 3.15
N GLU A 303 -16.27 -32.34 3.42
CA GLU A 303 -15.05 -31.75 2.85
C GLU A 303 -13.88 -31.82 3.84
N VAL A 304 -12.66 -31.84 3.30
CA VAL A 304 -11.45 -31.65 4.10
C VAL A 304 -11.34 -30.17 4.47
N ALA A 305 -11.40 -29.89 5.77
CA ALA A 305 -11.27 -28.50 6.26
C ALA A 305 -9.85 -28.00 6.10
N TRP A 306 -9.68 -26.70 5.74
CA TRP A 306 -8.39 -26.05 5.75
C TRP A 306 -7.77 -26.06 7.16
N LEU A 307 -6.46 -26.25 7.22
CA LEU A 307 -5.65 -26.16 8.45
C LEU A 307 -4.42 -25.29 8.20
N SER A 308 -4.00 -24.53 9.22
CA SER A 308 -2.69 -23.85 9.19
C SER A 308 -1.58 -24.89 9.13
N GLN A 309 -0.64 -24.69 8.19
CA GLN A 309 0.55 -25.54 8.05
C GLN A 309 1.80 -24.89 8.66
N ASP A 310 1.65 -23.76 9.34
CA ASP A 310 2.73 -23.14 10.12
C ASP A 310 3.03 -23.97 11.37
N ILE A 311 4.26 -23.93 11.85
CA ILE A 311 4.70 -24.62 13.07
C ILE A 311 5.34 -23.59 14.01
N PRO A 312 4.68 -23.26 15.13
CA PRO A 312 3.34 -23.68 15.56
C PRO A 312 2.22 -23.17 14.63
N ALA A 313 1.05 -23.84 14.67
CA ALA A 313 -0.08 -23.45 13.84
C ALA A 313 -0.56 -22.03 14.18
N ARG A 314 -0.68 -21.19 13.16
CA ARG A 314 -1.15 -19.80 13.31
C ARG A 314 -2.69 -19.71 13.25
N PRO A 315 -3.31 -18.76 13.98
CA PRO A 315 -4.73 -18.44 13.79
C PRO A 315 -5.04 -18.12 12.31
N PRO A 316 -6.22 -18.50 11.79
CA PRO A 316 -6.60 -18.14 10.42
C PRO A 316 -6.66 -16.61 10.25
N MET A 317 -6.12 -16.13 9.13
CA MET A 317 -5.97 -14.70 8.88
C MET A 317 -7.32 -14.04 8.56
N LEU A 318 -7.81 -13.21 9.47
CA LEU A 318 -8.97 -12.31 9.31
C LEU A 318 -10.24 -13.00 8.76
N PRO A 319 -10.74 -14.07 9.40
CA PRO A 319 -11.85 -14.89 8.87
C PRO A 319 -13.16 -14.13 8.68
N LEU A 320 -13.36 -13.01 9.35
CA LEU A 320 -14.54 -12.16 9.19
C LEU A 320 -14.29 -10.93 8.26
N PHE A 321 -13.16 -10.87 7.57
CA PHE A 321 -12.91 -9.77 6.62
C PHE A 321 -13.96 -9.73 5.49
N GLY A 322 -14.56 -10.86 5.12
CA GLY A 322 -15.70 -10.92 4.20
C GLY A 322 -16.95 -10.15 4.66
N GLN A 323 -16.98 -9.66 5.90
CA GLN A 323 -18.05 -8.83 6.46
C GLN A 323 -17.63 -7.37 6.65
N VAL A 324 -16.39 -7.01 6.30
CA VAL A 324 -15.93 -5.62 6.36
C VAL A 324 -16.67 -4.79 5.31
N ARG A 325 -17.03 -3.57 5.70
CA ARG A 325 -17.83 -2.66 4.87
C ARG A 325 -17.13 -2.27 3.57
N THR A 326 -17.69 -2.66 2.47
CA THR A 326 -17.28 -2.34 1.10
C THR A 326 -17.54 -0.87 0.72
N TRP A 327 -16.93 -0.41 -0.38
CA TRP A 327 -17.12 0.94 -0.90
C TRP A 327 -18.37 1.06 -1.79
N ASN A 328 -18.54 0.10 -2.71
CA ASN A 328 -19.55 0.18 -3.78
C ASN A 328 -20.55 -0.99 -3.76
N MET A 329 -20.50 -1.85 -2.79
CA MET A 329 -21.34 -3.03 -2.67
C MET A 329 -22.06 -3.05 -1.32
N THR A 330 -23.18 -3.77 -1.27
CA THR A 330 -23.85 -4.12 -0.01
C THR A 330 -23.42 -5.53 0.46
N PRO A 331 -23.66 -5.90 1.71
CA PRO A 331 -23.44 -7.27 2.17
C PRO A 331 -24.20 -8.32 1.35
N ALA A 332 -25.39 -7.97 0.83
CA ALA A 332 -26.19 -8.85 -0.04
C ALA A 332 -25.52 -9.06 -1.40
N ASP A 333 -24.92 -8.02 -1.97
CA ASP A 333 -24.18 -8.11 -3.23
C ASP A 333 -22.96 -9.03 -3.08
N ILE A 334 -22.22 -8.92 -1.96
CA ILE A 334 -21.06 -9.78 -1.69
C ILE A 334 -21.47 -11.27 -1.68
N VAL A 335 -22.59 -11.59 -1.06
CA VAL A 335 -23.11 -12.97 -1.03
C VAL A 335 -23.62 -13.40 -2.42
N ALA A 336 -24.26 -12.51 -3.16
CA ALA A 336 -24.76 -12.80 -4.51
C ALA A 336 -23.64 -13.03 -5.53
N GLU A 337 -22.50 -12.34 -5.37
CA GLU A 337 -21.32 -12.51 -6.22
C GLU A 337 -20.44 -13.70 -5.83
N ARG A 338 -20.72 -14.38 -4.70
CA ARG A 338 -19.95 -15.56 -4.30
C ARG A 338 -19.85 -16.58 -5.44
N PRO A 339 -18.64 -17.03 -5.83
CA PRO A 339 -18.49 -18.03 -6.87
C PRO A 339 -19.16 -19.35 -6.50
N PRO A 340 -19.51 -20.20 -7.49
CA PRO A 340 -19.91 -21.59 -7.23
C PRO A 340 -18.89 -22.31 -6.34
N PRO A 341 -19.29 -23.37 -5.63
CA PRO A 341 -18.35 -24.12 -4.78
C PRO A 341 -17.16 -24.66 -5.58
N PRO A 342 -15.97 -24.77 -4.93
CA PRO A 342 -14.84 -25.47 -5.54
C PRO A 342 -15.18 -26.95 -5.78
N PRO A 343 -14.38 -27.66 -6.60
CA PRO A 343 -14.51 -29.11 -6.70
C PRO A 343 -14.43 -29.75 -5.31
N SER A 344 -15.33 -30.69 -4.99
CA SER A 344 -15.29 -31.39 -3.71
C SER A 344 -13.94 -32.08 -3.50
N THR A 345 -13.42 -32.03 -2.29
CA THR A 345 -12.11 -32.60 -1.93
C THR A 345 -11.97 -34.09 -2.22
N GLY A 346 -13.09 -34.83 -2.26
CA GLY A 346 -13.13 -36.23 -2.65
C GLY A 346 -13.31 -36.50 -4.14
N SER A 347 -13.60 -35.47 -4.96
CA SER A 347 -13.91 -35.62 -6.37
C SER A 347 -12.70 -36.00 -7.22
N GLN A 348 -12.97 -36.57 -8.42
CA GLN A 348 -11.90 -36.87 -9.38
C GLN A 348 -11.24 -35.58 -9.87
N GLN A 349 -12.01 -34.52 -10.13
CA GLN A 349 -11.47 -33.23 -10.53
C GLN A 349 -10.45 -32.68 -9.52
N MET A 350 -10.75 -32.71 -8.21
CA MET A 350 -9.81 -32.25 -7.19
C MET A 350 -8.53 -33.08 -7.15
N LYS A 351 -8.63 -34.41 -7.35
CA LYS A 351 -7.46 -35.28 -7.47
C LYS A 351 -6.59 -34.94 -8.68
N ASP A 352 -7.23 -34.68 -9.82
CA ASP A 352 -6.54 -34.33 -11.07
C ASP A 352 -5.84 -32.97 -10.94
N GLU A 353 -6.50 -31.96 -10.36
CA GLU A 353 -5.93 -30.65 -10.09
C GLU A 353 -4.78 -30.73 -9.08
N THR A 354 -4.91 -31.53 -8.02
CA THR A 354 -3.81 -31.76 -7.05
C THR A 354 -2.60 -32.40 -7.73
N ALA A 355 -2.83 -33.38 -8.62
CA ALA A 355 -1.77 -34.01 -9.39
C ALA A 355 -1.14 -33.04 -10.41
N GLU A 356 -1.92 -32.13 -10.97
CA GLU A 356 -1.40 -31.06 -11.85
C GLU A 356 -0.48 -30.11 -11.10
N VAL A 357 -0.89 -29.61 -9.91
CA VAL A 357 -0.04 -28.79 -9.05
C VAL A 357 1.28 -29.50 -8.76
N LYS A 358 1.22 -30.78 -8.34
CA LYS A 358 2.41 -31.59 -8.06
C LYS A 358 3.36 -31.65 -9.28
N ARG A 359 2.84 -32.07 -10.44
CA ARG A 359 3.65 -32.17 -11.67
C ARG A 359 4.26 -30.83 -12.03
N THR A 360 3.52 -29.73 -11.83
CA THR A 360 4.00 -28.39 -12.15
C THR A 360 5.20 -28.01 -11.30
N VAL A 361 5.12 -28.16 -9.96
CA VAL A 361 6.25 -27.83 -9.06
C VAL A 361 7.45 -28.76 -9.28
N GLU A 362 7.23 -30.04 -9.56
CA GLU A 362 8.33 -31.00 -9.80
C GLU A 362 9.10 -30.73 -11.10
N HIS A 363 8.53 -29.95 -12.04
CA HIS A 363 9.09 -29.76 -13.38
C HIS A 363 9.16 -28.29 -13.79
N LEU A 364 9.26 -27.37 -12.82
CA LEU A 364 9.37 -25.95 -13.09
C LEU A 364 10.61 -25.60 -13.91
N THR A 365 10.41 -24.80 -14.94
CA THR A 365 11.51 -24.12 -15.62
C THR A 365 11.95 -22.90 -14.80
N SER A 366 13.19 -22.43 -15.03
CA SER A 366 13.68 -21.20 -14.41
C SER A 366 12.79 -19.99 -14.70
N ALA A 367 12.18 -19.91 -15.88
CA ALA A 367 11.26 -18.84 -16.23
C ALA A 367 9.96 -18.90 -15.40
N GLN A 368 9.39 -20.07 -15.20
CA GLN A 368 8.20 -20.26 -14.36
C GLN A 368 8.49 -19.94 -12.89
N LEU A 369 9.66 -20.36 -12.39
CA LEU A 369 10.09 -20.01 -11.04
C LEU A 369 10.26 -18.50 -10.90
N ALA A 370 10.85 -17.81 -11.86
CA ALA A 370 10.97 -16.36 -11.88
C ALA A 370 9.61 -15.66 -11.84
N ILE A 371 8.60 -16.17 -12.56
CA ILE A 371 7.21 -15.69 -12.52
C ILE A 371 6.60 -15.91 -11.12
N ALA A 372 6.80 -17.09 -10.51
CA ALA A 372 6.32 -17.37 -9.17
C ALA A 372 6.91 -16.40 -8.13
N GLN A 373 8.20 -16.07 -8.24
CA GLN A 373 8.89 -15.12 -7.36
C GLN A 373 8.48 -13.67 -7.63
N LYS A 374 8.34 -13.26 -8.89
CA LYS A 374 7.88 -11.91 -9.26
C LYS A 374 6.53 -11.57 -8.61
N TRP A 375 5.58 -12.51 -8.62
CA TRP A 375 4.25 -12.36 -8.06
C TRP A 375 4.14 -12.98 -6.65
N ASN A 376 5.25 -13.20 -5.96
CA ASN A 376 5.17 -13.77 -4.60
C ASN A 376 4.32 -12.88 -3.70
N ASP A 377 4.60 -11.58 -3.68
CA ASP A 377 3.85 -10.56 -2.94
C ASP A 377 3.56 -10.98 -1.47
N GLY A 378 4.46 -11.77 -0.90
CA GLY A 378 4.36 -12.36 0.43
C GLY A 378 4.85 -11.43 1.54
N ALA A 379 5.29 -12.03 2.65
CA ALA A 379 5.84 -11.31 3.79
C ALA A 379 7.01 -10.38 3.38
N GLY A 380 7.03 -9.17 3.94
CA GLY A 380 8.05 -8.17 3.64
C GLY A 380 7.86 -7.42 2.31
N THR A 381 6.75 -7.64 1.60
CA THR A 381 6.41 -6.92 0.37
C THR A 381 5.20 -6.01 0.55
N TYR A 382 4.94 -5.16 -0.45
CA TYR A 382 3.77 -4.29 -0.47
C TYR A 382 2.45 -5.03 -0.79
N SER A 383 2.47 -6.38 -0.87
CA SER A 383 1.33 -7.27 -1.14
C SER A 383 0.70 -7.09 -2.54
N PRO A 384 -0.19 -7.99 -3.01
CA PRO A 384 -0.77 -7.88 -4.36
C PRO A 384 -1.46 -6.55 -4.66
N PRO A 385 -2.25 -5.93 -3.74
CA PRO A 385 -2.79 -4.60 -3.98
C PRO A 385 -1.71 -3.53 -4.21
N GLY A 386 -0.59 -3.59 -3.48
CA GLY A 386 0.53 -2.66 -3.68
C GLY A 386 1.24 -2.84 -5.02
N HIS A 387 1.34 -4.07 -5.52
CA HIS A 387 1.87 -4.34 -6.85
C HIS A 387 1.06 -3.64 -7.95
N TRP A 388 -0.27 -3.71 -7.88
CA TRP A 388 -1.16 -2.99 -8.80
C TRP A 388 -1.12 -1.47 -8.62
N ASN A 389 -0.82 -0.97 -7.40
CA ASN A 389 -0.54 0.45 -7.18
C ASN A 389 0.76 0.89 -7.86
N ASP A 390 1.79 0.04 -7.85
CA ASP A 390 3.06 0.30 -8.54
C ASP A 390 2.88 0.39 -10.05
N VAL A 391 2.17 -0.58 -10.64
CA VAL A 391 1.78 -0.54 -12.05
C VAL A 391 1.01 0.75 -12.39
N ALA A 392 0.02 1.12 -11.56
CA ALA A 392 -0.77 2.33 -11.79
C ALA A 392 0.06 3.60 -11.73
N LEU A 393 1.06 3.66 -10.83
CA LEU A 393 1.93 4.83 -10.66
C LEU A 393 2.69 5.16 -11.93
N GLU A 394 3.18 4.17 -12.67
CA GLU A 394 3.86 4.37 -13.95
C GLU A 394 2.95 5.08 -14.95
N TYR A 395 1.71 4.62 -15.10
CA TYR A 395 0.75 5.23 -16.03
C TYR A 395 0.33 6.64 -15.62
N VAL A 396 0.14 6.88 -14.31
CA VAL A 396 -0.17 8.22 -13.77
C VAL A 396 0.97 9.19 -14.03
N ARG A 397 2.20 8.76 -13.78
CA ARG A 397 3.43 9.53 -14.05
C ARG A 397 3.55 9.88 -15.53
N ASP A 398 3.44 8.89 -16.40
CA ASP A 398 3.65 9.06 -17.83
C ASP A 398 2.56 9.92 -18.48
N ALA A 399 1.33 9.88 -17.95
CA ALA A 399 0.24 10.74 -18.36
C ALA A 399 0.32 12.17 -17.79
N GLN A 400 1.28 12.47 -16.91
CA GLN A 400 1.44 13.78 -16.26
C GLN A 400 0.09 14.30 -15.70
N MET A 401 -0.61 13.45 -14.94
CA MET A 401 -1.93 13.77 -14.42
C MET A 401 -1.89 14.84 -13.32
N SER A 402 -2.92 15.69 -13.24
CA SER A 402 -3.12 16.55 -12.08
C SER A 402 -3.26 15.74 -10.78
N GLU A 403 -2.96 16.36 -9.63
CA GLU A 403 -3.08 15.67 -8.32
C GLU A 403 -4.49 15.10 -8.07
N VAL A 404 -5.54 15.83 -8.46
CA VAL A 404 -6.92 15.34 -8.29
C VAL A 404 -7.23 14.17 -9.23
N ARG A 405 -6.67 14.15 -10.44
CA ARG A 405 -6.85 13.04 -11.38
C ARG A 405 -6.02 11.83 -11.00
N ALA A 406 -4.80 12.02 -10.51
CA ALA A 406 -3.98 10.97 -9.92
C ALA A 406 -4.67 10.33 -8.71
N ALA A 407 -5.23 11.15 -7.81
CA ALA A 407 -6.00 10.64 -6.66
C ALA A 407 -7.24 9.85 -7.10
N ARG A 408 -7.91 10.25 -8.19
CA ARG A 408 -9.02 9.47 -8.76
C ARG A 408 -8.57 8.08 -9.20
N VAL A 409 -7.45 7.97 -9.90
CA VAL A 409 -6.91 6.68 -10.35
C VAL A 409 -6.71 5.75 -9.16
N PHE A 410 -5.98 6.20 -8.15
CA PHE A 410 -5.70 5.37 -6.96
C PHE A 410 -6.96 5.09 -6.14
N ALA A 411 -7.90 6.04 -6.02
CA ALA A 411 -9.15 5.81 -5.30
C ALA A 411 -9.99 4.71 -5.96
N LEU A 412 -10.21 4.78 -7.27
CA LEU A 412 -10.99 3.78 -8.00
C LEU A 412 -10.29 2.41 -7.97
N LEU A 413 -8.99 2.36 -8.23
CA LEU A 413 -8.21 1.12 -8.19
C LEU A 413 -8.32 0.44 -6.82
N ASN A 414 -8.09 1.21 -5.75
CA ASN A 414 -8.01 0.66 -4.40
C ASN A 414 -9.39 0.35 -3.80
N MET A 415 -10.45 1.09 -4.15
CA MET A 415 -11.82 0.73 -3.78
C MET A 415 -12.23 -0.60 -4.43
N ALA A 416 -11.94 -0.79 -5.72
CA ALA A 416 -12.24 -2.04 -6.40
C ALA A 416 -11.47 -3.22 -5.81
N MET A 417 -10.18 -3.06 -5.53
CA MET A 417 -9.37 -4.12 -4.91
C MET A 417 -9.79 -4.41 -3.47
N HIS A 418 -10.18 -3.41 -2.69
CA HIS A 418 -10.72 -3.63 -1.35
C HIS A 418 -12.00 -4.46 -1.40
N ASP A 419 -12.97 -4.07 -2.23
CA ASP A 419 -14.24 -4.77 -2.35
C ASP A 419 -14.02 -6.20 -2.88
N ALA A 420 -13.10 -6.39 -3.83
CA ALA A 420 -12.67 -7.70 -4.31
C ALA A 420 -12.02 -8.55 -3.20
N GLY A 421 -11.25 -7.93 -2.31
CA GLY A 421 -10.68 -8.57 -1.12
C GLY A 421 -11.77 -9.03 -0.15
N VAL A 422 -12.80 -8.22 0.09
CA VAL A 422 -13.96 -8.59 0.93
C VAL A 422 -14.67 -9.80 0.34
N GLY A 423 -15.01 -9.78 -0.96
CA GLY A 423 -15.65 -10.93 -1.62
C GLY A 423 -14.78 -12.18 -1.63
N CYS A 424 -13.48 -12.02 -1.90
CA CYS A 424 -12.53 -13.14 -1.85
C CYS A 424 -12.49 -13.80 -0.47
N TRP A 425 -12.42 -13.01 0.61
CA TRP A 425 -12.40 -13.52 1.99
C TRP A 425 -13.73 -14.13 2.40
N GLU A 426 -14.84 -13.57 1.95
CA GLU A 426 -16.15 -14.18 2.13
C GLU A 426 -16.18 -15.60 1.55
N ALA A 427 -15.78 -15.78 0.28
CA ALA A 427 -15.73 -17.09 -0.36
C ALA A 427 -14.73 -18.04 0.32
N LYS A 428 -13.54 -17.57 0.71
CA LYS A 428 -12.51 -18.37 1.39
C LYS A 428 -13.03 -18.99 2.68
N PHE A 429 -13.64 -18.19 3.52
CA PHE A 429 -14.10 -18.65 4.83
C PHE A 429 -15.48 -19.30 4.79
N HIS A 430 -16.26 -19.08 3.73
CA HIS A 430 -17.49 -19.84 3.47
C HIS A 430 -17.19 -21.29 3.07
N TYR A 431 -16.26 -21.49 2.12
CA TYR A 431 -15.92 -22.83 1.62
C TYR A 431 -14.89 -23.56 2.49
N PHE A 432 -13.96 -22.84 3.07
CA PHE A 432 -12.91 -23.32 3.96
C PHE A 432 -12.04 -24.42 3.33
N ASN A 433 -11.72 -24.25 2.03
CA ASN A 433 -11.10 -25.24 1.18
C ASN A 433 -9.59 -25.41 1.48
N PRO A 434 -9.05 -26.66 1.55
CA PRO A 434 -7.64 -26.92 1.87
C PRO A 434 -6.69 -26.47 0.77
N ARG A 435 -5.40 -26.29 1.11
CA ARG A 435 -4.33 -26.05 0.15
C ARG A 435 -3.87 -27.34 -0.53
N PRO A 436 -3.26 -27.28 -1.74
CA PRO A 436 -2.76 -28.48 -2.44
C PRO A 436 -1.83 -29.34 -1.57
N SER A 437 -0.87 -28.71 -0.87
CA SER A 437 0.06 -29.41 0.03
C SER A 437 -0.59 -30.06 1.26
N GLN A 438 -1.84 -29.70 1.57
CA GLN A 438 -2.62 -30.35 2.63
C GLN A 438 -3.29 -31.65 2.14
N LEU A 439 -3.68 -31.71 0.85
CA LEU A 439 -4.23 -32.92 0.24
C LEU A 439 -3.13 -33.90 -0.21
N ASP A 440 -1.99 -33.40 -0.64
CA ASP A 440 -0.79 -34.18 -0.95
C ASP A 440 0.45 -33.54 -0.32
N ALA A 441 0.90 -34.09 0.80
CA ALA A 441 2.07 -33.62 1.55
C ALA A 441 3.40 -33.74 0.81
N SER A 442 3.43 -34.43 -0.35
CA SER A 442 4.60 -34.49 -1.20
C SER A 442 4.82 -33.21 -2.04
N ILE A 443 3.78 -32.37 -2.19
CA ILE A 443 3.90 -31.08 -2.87
C ILE A 443 4.76 -30.14 -2.03
N LYS A 444 5.92 -29.73 -2.59
CA LYS A 444 6.79 -28.71 -1.99
C LYS A 444 6.49 -27.38 -2.65
N THR A 445 6.08 -26.41 -1.85
CA THR A 445 5.75 -25.08 -2.38
C THR A 445 7.02 -24.26 -2.63
N GLU A 446 7.08 -23.54 -3.74
CA GLU A 446 8.21 -22.70 -4.15
C GLU A 446 8.20 -21.31 -3.50
N ILE A 447 7.08 -20.97 -2.89
CA ILE A 447 6.85 -19.69 -2.18
C ILE A 447 6.14 -19.96 -0.86
N GLY A 448 6.15 -18.95 0.03
CA GLY A 448 5.51 -19.05 1.33
C GLY A 448 4.03 -19.42 1.24
N LEU A 449 3.61 -20.37 2.07
CA LEU A 449 2.21 -20.82 2.12
C LEU A 449 1.36 -19.81 2.89
N PRO A 450 0.30 -19.25 2.28
CA PRO A 450 -0.54 -18.28 2.96
C PRO A 450 -1.39 -18.92 4.07
N ASN A 451 -1.52 -18.24 5.21
CA ASN A 451 -2.26 -18.74 6.37
C ASN A 451 -3.77 -18.43 6.29
N PHE A 452 -4.40 -18.84 5.18
CA PHE A 452 -5.85 -18.75 4.91
C PHE A 452 -6.27 -19.78 3.85
N PRO A 453 -7.59 -20.14 3.76
CA PRO A 453 -8.09 -21.12 2.81
C PRO A 453 -7.75 -20.85 1.35
N SER A 454 -7.78 -21.90 0.53
CA SER A 454 -7.32 -21.84 -0.87
C SER A 454 -8.27 -21.07 -1.78
N TYR A 455 -9.50 -21.54 -1.92
CA TYR A 455 -10.50 -21.03 -2.86
C TYR A 455 -11.19 -19.73 -2.36
N THR A 456 -11.23 -18.65 -3.14
CA THR A 456 -10.65 -18.38 -4.45
C THR A 456 -9.23 -17.85 -4.33
N SER A 457 -8.44 -17.87 -5.44
CA SER A 457 -7.11 -17.27 -5.42
C SER A 457 -7.15 -15.76 -5.21
N GLY A 458 -6.51 -15.28 -4.12
CA GLY A 458 -6.44 -13.85 -3.81
C GLY A 458 -5.71 -13.04 -4.90
N HIS A 459 -4.57 -13.54 -5.40
CA HIS A 459 -3.84 -12.88 -6.48
C HIS A 459 -4.69 -12.73 -7.74
N SER A 460 -5.42 -13.78 -8.13
CA SER A 460 -6.32 -13.72 -9.29
C SER A 460 -7.45 -12.72 -9.09
N THR A 461 -8.01 -12.65 -7.87
CA THR A 461 -9.11 -11.76 -7.52
C THR A 461 -8.67 -10.28 -7.54
N PHE A 462 -7.56 -9.95 -6.86
CA PHE A 462 -7.03 -8.59 -6.87
C PHE A 462 -6.57 -8.15 -8.27
N SER A 463 -5.90 -9.04 -8.99
CA SER A 463 -5.40 -8.72 -10.33
C SER A 463 -6.53 -8.52 -11.34
N ALA A 464 -7.61 -9.29 -11.25
CA ALA A 464 -8.78 -9.08 -12.09
C ALA A 464 -9.46 -7.74 -11.79
N ALA A 465 -9.62 -7.39 -10.51
CA ALA A 465 -10.20 -6.10 -10.12
C ALA A 465 -9.33 -4.92 -10.59
N GLY A 466 -8.01 -4.99 -10.38
CA GLY A 466 -7.07 -3.98 -10.84
C GLY A 466 -7.10 -3.80 -12.36
N THR A 467 -7.12 -4.92 -13.11
CA THR A 467 -7.18 -4.92 -14.57
C THR A 467 -8.44 -4.21 -15.10
N VAL A 468 -9.61 -4.49 -14.54
CA VAL A 468 -10.87 -3.84 -14.96
C VAL A 468 -10.77 -2.33 -14.84
N ILE A 469 -10.31 -1.83 -13.70
CA ILE A 469 -10.22 -0.39 -13.43
C ILE A 469 -9.11 0.27 -14.26
N LEU A 470 -7.93 -0.34 -14.33
CA LEU A 470 -6.83 0.25 -15.10
C LEU A 470 -7.10 0.23 -16.60
N THR A 471 -7.78 -0.80 -17.14
CA THR A 471 -8.22 -0.83 -18.53
C THR A 471 -9.21 0.30 -18.86
N TYR A 472 -10.12 0.61 -17.93
CA TYR A 472 -11.04 1.74 -18.11
C TYR A 472 -10.32 3.08 -18.08
N LEU A 473 -9.36 3.25 -17.17
CA LEU A 473 -8.62 4.51 -17.00
C LEU A 473 -7.53 4.71 -18.06
N PHE A 474 -6.91 3.63 -18.51
CA PHE A 474 -5.80 3.61 -19.46
C PHE A 474 -6.03 2.54 -20.54
N PRO A 475 -6.93 2.79 -21.51
CA PRO A 475 -7.28 1.79 -22.53
C PRO A 475 -6.08 1.30 -23.35
N SER A 476 -5.06 2.13 -23.56
CA SER A 476 -3.83 1.75 -24.26
C SER A 476 -3.02 0.66 -23.55
N GLY A 477 -3.18 0.52 -22.23
CA GLY A 477 -2.54 -0.51 -21.41
C GLY A 477 -3.31 -1.83 -21.31
N ALA A 478 -4.51 -1.94 -21.88
CA ALA A 478 -5.43 -3.06 -21.68
C ALA A 478 -4.79 -4.45 -21.92
N THR A 479 -4.04 -4.60 -23.00
CA THR A 479 -3.35 -5.87 -23.33
C THR A 479 -2.29 -6.23 -22.28
N SER A 480 -1.53 -5.24 -21.83
CA SER A 480 -0.50 -5.43 -20.80
C SER A 480 -1.12 -5.80 -19.45
N PHE A 481 -2.18 -5.11 -19.04
CA PHE A 481 -2.90 -5.42 -17.80
C PHE A 481 -3.50 -6.82 -17.82
N ALA A 482 -4.09 -7.24 -18.95
CA ALA A 482 -4.62 -8.59 -19.10
C ALA A 482 -3.51 -9.66 -18.99
N ALA A 483 -2.37 -9.44 -19.64
CA ALA A 483 -1.21 -10.34 -19.54
C ALA A 483 -0.68 -10.43 -18.09
N MET A 484 -0.54 -9.29 -17.40
CA MET A 484 -0.11 -9.26 -15.99
C MET A 484 -1.10 -9.98 -15.07
N ARG A 485 -2.42 -9.80 -15.27
CA ARG A 485 -3.46 -10.54 -14.52
C ARG A 485 -3.29 -12.06 -14.69
N ASP A 486 -3.10 -12.52 -15.90
CA ASP A 486 -2.99 -13.95 -16.20
C ASP A 486 -1.67 -14.52 -15.68
N GLU A 487 -0.58 -13.77 -15.77
CA GLU A 487 0.71 -14.11 -15.18
C GLU A 487 0.62 -14.18 -13.63
N ALA A 488 -0.04 -13.21 -13.00
CA ALA A 488 -0.28 -13.24 -11.55
C ALA A 488 -1.11 -14.46 -11.12
N GLY A 489 -2.10 -14.85 -11.92
CA GLY A 489 -2.90 -16.05 -11.68
C GLY A 489 -2.07 -17.32 -11.78
N ILE A 490 -1.42 -17.56 -12.92
CA ILE A 490 -0.64 -18.78 -13.16
C ILE A 490 0.57 -18.91 -12.22
N SER A 491 1.12 -17.79 -11.75
CA SER A 491 2.21 -17.78 -10.77
C SER A 491 1.86 -18.57 -9.48
N ARG A 492 0.59 -18.67 -9.14
CA ARG A 492 0.12 -19.41 -7.95
C ARG A 492 0.14 -20.92 -8.15
N LEU A 493 -0.11 -21.38 -9.39
CA LEU A 493 0.10 -22.76 -9.75
C LEU A 493 1.59 -23.12 -9.71
N TYR A 494 2.44 -22.27 -10.29
CA TYR A 494 3.90 -22.42 -10.24
C TYR A 494 4.44 -22.39 -8.80
N GLY A 495 3.84 -21.58 -7.94
CA GLY A 495 4.17 -21.54 -6.51
C GLY A 495 3.71 -22.77 -5.71
N GLY A 496 2.88 -23.63 -6.29
CA GLY A 496 2.35 -24.85 -5.63
C GLY A 496 1.29 -24.59 -4.56
N ILE A 497 0.66 -23.41 -4.53
CA ILE A 497 -0.21 -22.98 -3.43
C ILE A 497 -1.68 -22.83 -3.79
N HIS A 498 -2.06 -23.00 -5.05
CA HIS A 498 -3.44 -22.92 -5.55
C HIS A 498 -3.72 -23.96 -6.63
N TYR A 499 -4.97 -24.38 -6.71
CA TYR A 499 -5.48 -25.21 -7.80
C TYR A 499 -5.86 -24.35 -9.02
N PRO A 500 -5.91 -24.93 -10.25
CA PRO A 500 -6.44 -24.24 -11.42
C PRO A 500 -7.83 -23.64 -11.23
N SER A 501 -8.73 -24.37 -10.58
CA SER A 501 -10.09 -23.89 -10.25
C SER A 501 -10.10 -22.66 -9.33
N ASP A 502 -9.18 -22.54 -8.36
CA ASP A 502 -9.03 -21.36 -7.51
C ASP A 502 -8.69 -20.11 -8.32
N ILE A 503 -7.78 -20.29 -9.31
CA ILE A 503 -7.26 -19.23 -10.16
C ILE A 503 -8.36 -18.68 -11.06
N GLU A 504 -9.06 -19.57 -11.77
CA GLU A 504 -10.11 -19.14 -12.71
C GLU A 504 -11.32 -18.54 -11.97
N ALA A 505 -11.75 -19.15 -10.86
CA ALA A 505 -12.81 -18.58 -10.03
C ALA A 505 -12.43 -17.19 -9.50
N GLY A 506 -11.18 -17.01 -9.08
CA GLY A 506 -10.67 -15.71 -8.60
C GLY A 506 -10.70 -14.63 -9.68
N LYS A 507 -10.28 -14.95 -10.92
CA LYS A 507 -10.33 -14.01 -12.05
C LYS A 507 -11.76 -13.54 -12.33
N LEU A 508 -12.70 -14.47 -12.42
CA LEU A 508 -14.11 -14.16 -12.70
C LEU A 508 -14.71 -13.35 -11.55
N HIS A 509 -14.44 -13.74 -10.31
CA HIS A 509 -14.97 -13.09 -9.12
C HIS A 509 -14.50 -11.64 -8.99
N GLY A 510 -13.17 -11.42 -9.04
CA GLY A 510 -12.61 -10.08 -8.95
C GLY A 510 -13.07 -9.15 -10.06
N GLY A 511 -13.23 -9.68 -11.28
CA GLY A 511 -13.75 -8.91 -12.43
C GLY A 511 -15.19 -8.45 -12.22
N ARG A 512 -16.09 -9.33 -11.74
CA ARG A 512 -17.49 -8.98 -11.45
C ARG A 512 -17.59 -7.94 -10.34
N ILE A 513 -16.88 -8.11 -9.24
CA ILE A 513 -16.88 -7.16 -8.12
C ILE A 513 -16.36 -5.79 -8.57
N ALA A 514 -15.31 -5.73 -9.37
CA ALA A 514 -14.79 -4.46 -9.89
C ALA A 514 -15.81 -3.70 -10.76
N GLY A 515 -16.79 -4.40 -11.34
CA GLY A 515 -17.90 -3.80 -12.09
C GLY A 515 -18.70 -2.77 -11.28
N TYR A 516 -18.84 -2.96 -9.98
CA TYR A 516 -19.53 -2.00 -9.10
C TYR A 516 -18.77 -0.67 -9.00
N THR A 517 -17.44 -0.74 -8.82
CA THR A 517 -16.59 0.46 -8.84
C THR A 517 -16.51 1.08 -10.24
N LEU A 518 -16.50 0.28 -11.30
CA LEU A 518 -16.56 0.78 -12.67
C LEU A 518 -17.85 1.57 -12.93
N THR A 519 -18.98 1.08 -12.44
CA THR A 519 -20.27 1.81 -12.53
C THR A 519 -20.23 3.16 -11.81
N PHE A 520 -19.61 3.21 -10.63
CA PHE A 520 -19.34 4.48 -9.95
C PHE A 520 -18.46 5.41 -10.81
N ALA A 521 -17.35 4.90 -11.36
CA ALA A 521 -16.41 5.67 -12.15
C ALA A 521 -17.02 6.25 -13.44
N GLN A 522 -17.94 5.53 -14.07
CA GLN A 522 -18.65 5.96 -15.27
C GLN A 522 -19.67 7.08 -15.02
N SER A 523 -20.06 7.27 -13.76
CA SER A 523 -21.07 8.24 -13.36
C SER A 523 -20.53 9.33 -12.41
N ASP A 524 -19.21 9.44 -12.24
CA ASP A 524 -18.60 10.37 -11.29
C ASP A 524 -18.42 11.80 -11.83
N GLY A 525 -18.72 12.05 -13.10
CA GLY A 525 -18.66 13.38 -13.73
C GLY A 525 -17.25 13.84 -14.13
N SER A 526 -16.29 12.94 -14.16
CA SER A 526 -14.88 13.25 -14.50
C SER A 526 -14.54 13.11 -15.98
N GLN A 527 -15.52 12.79 -16.81
CA GLN A 527 -15.40 12.49 -18.26
C GLN A 527 -15.15 13.78 -19.05
#